data_1d5d81e95394bf928f83b5c90d8eb164
#
_entry.id   1d5d81e95394bf928f83b5c90d8eb164
#
_cell.length_a   1.000
_cell.length_b   1.000
_cell.length_c   1.000
_cell.angle_alpha   90.00
_cell.angle_beta   90.00
_cell.angle_gamma   90.00
#
_symmetry.space_group_name_H-M   'P 1'
#
loop_
_entity.id
_entity.type
_entity.pdbx_description
1 polymer ?
#
loop_
_entity_poly.entity_id
_entity_poly.type
_entity_poly.pdbx_seq_one_letter_code
_entity_poly.pdbx_strand_id
1 'polypeptide(L)'
;MKDIEQTLGFVPTFMGQQPKAGFAGAWQQLKELEFSANTVLSPKVKALIGLAVVAQIPCQYCIWADASGAKQAGASDEEIREAVGIAATERYWSTMLNGLQADLGTFKAEFGKVFAAESGK
;
A
#
# COMPACT_ATOMS: atom_id res chain seq x y z
N MET A 1 14.22 20.65 -4.13
CA MET A 1 13.33 21.01 -5.27
C MET A 1 13.85 20.57 -6.63
N LYS A 2 15.13 20.76 -6.89
CA LYS A 2 15.74 20.28 -8.14
C LYS A 2 15.57 18.78 -8.35
N ASP A 3 15.78 17.99 -7.30
CA ASP A 3 15.66 16.54 -7.37
C ASP A 3 14.22 16.11 -7.66
N ILE A 4 13.24 16.80 -7.08
CA ILE A 4 11.83 16.56 -7.34
C ILE A 4 11.51 16.84 -8.81
N GLU A 5 11.98 17.97 -9.31
CA GLU A 5 11.78 18.36 -10.71
C GLU A 5 12.38 17.33 -11.66
N GLN A 6 13.58 16.84 -11.36
CA GLN A 6 14.25 15.82 -12.19
C GLN A 6 13.51 14.50 -12.14
N THR A 7 12.93 14.15 -11.01
CA THR A 7 12.24 12.86 -10.83
C THR A 7 10.83 12.88 -11.44
N LEU A 8 10.08 13.96 -11.20
CA LEU A 8 8.67 14.07 -11.59
C LEU A 8 8.42 14.90 -12.85
N GLY A 9 9.43 15.64 -13.32
CA GLY A 9 9.31 16.52 -14.46
C GLY A 9 8.90 17.95 -14.10
N PHE A 10 8.42 18.16 -12.88
CA PHE A 10 8.04 19.47 -12.32
C PHE A 10 7.94 19.33 -10.81
N VAL A 11 7.73 20.44 -10.11
CA VAL A 11 7.53 20.41 -8.66
C VAL A 11 6.03 20.56 -8.37
N PRO A 12 5.36 19.50 -7.91
CA PRO A 12 3.94 19.62 -7.55
C PRO A 12 3.73 20.68 -6.47
N THR A 13 2.60 21.39 -6.55
CA THR A 13 2.29 22.50 -5.64
C THR A 13 2.38 22.09 -4.17
N PHE A 14 1.84 20.92 -3.82
CA PHE A 14 1.82 20.48 -2.42
C PHE A 14 3.21 20.24 -1.84
N MET A 15 4.20 19.96 -2.67
CA MET A 15 5.58 19.80 -2.22
C MET A 15 6.14 21.11 -1.65
N GLY A 16 5.79 22.23 -2.27
CA GLY A 16 6.20 23.56 -1.78
C GLY A 16 5.49 23.98 -0.51
N GLN A 17 4.42 23.30 -0.13
CA GLN A 17 3.62 23.60 1.06
C GLN A 17 4.06 22.81 2.29
N GLN A 18 5.04 21.93 2.15
CA GLN A 18 5.49 21.07 3.23
C GLN A 18 6.36 21.85 4.23
N PRO A 19 6.38 21.43 5.50
CA PRO A 19 7.30 22.00 6.46
C PRO A 19 8.74 21.72 6.02
N LYS A 20 9.63 22.71 6.18
CA LYS A 20 11.03 22.55 5.78
C LYS A 20 11.72 21.48 6.62
N ALA A 21 11.40 21.42 7.91
CA ALA A 21 11.97 20.43 8.80
C ALA A 21 11.47 19.03 8.42
N GLY A 22 12.41 18.14 8.12
CA GLY A 22 12.09 16.74 7.78
C GLY A 22 11.69 16.51 6.33
N PHE A 23 11.48 17.56 5.53
CA PHE A 23 10.99 17.40 4.16
C PHE A 23 11.97 16.63 3.28
N ALA A 24 13.26 16.93 3.37
CA ALA A 24 14.26 16.24 2.57
C ALA A 24 14.24 14.73 2.80
N GLY A 25 14.13 14.31 4.06
CA GLY A 25 14.04 12.90 4.40
C GLY A 25 12.75 12.25 3.92
N ALA A 26 11.62 12.96 4.06
CA ALA A 26 10.33 12.45 3.58
C ALA A 26 10.32 12.25 2.06
N TRP A 27 10.86 13.22 1.32
CA TRP A 27 10.99 13.11 -0.13
C TRP A 27 11.91 11.96 -0.53
N GLN A 28 13.05 11.84 0.14
CA GLN A 28 14.02 10.79 -0.19
C GLN A 28 13.41 9.40 0.03
N GLN A 29 12.66 9.22 1.11
CA GLN A 29 11.96 7.97 1.39
C GLN A 29 10.93 7.64 0.29
N LEU A 30 10.13 8.62 -0.08
CA LEU A 30 9.11 8.44 -1.12
C LEU A 30 9.77 8.06 -2.45
N LYS A 31 10.83 8.78 -2.83
CA LYS A 31 11.54 8.56 -4.08
C LYS A 31 12.16 7.17 -4.13
N GLU A 32 12.92 6.81 -3.10
CA GLU A 32 13.66 5.55 -3.08
C GLU A 32 12.75 4.33 -2.93
N LEU A 33 11.71 4.44 -2.12
CA LEU A 33 10.84 3.29 -1.85
C LEU A 33 9.75 3.13 -2.89
N GLU A 34 9.06 4.22 -3.25
CA GLU A 34 7.87 4.10 -4.09
C GLU A 34 8.11 4.39 -5.57
N PHE A 35 9.00 5.33 -5.89
CA PHE A 35 9.21 5.72 -7.29
C PHE A 35 10.35 4.99 -7.97
N SER A 36 11.19 4.28 -7.23
CA SER A 36 12.28 3.50 -7.83
C SER A 36 11.76 2.17 -8.34
N ALA A 37 12.17 1.80 -9.56
CA ALA A 37 11.88 0.48 -10.12
C ALA A 37 12.92 -0.57 -9.67
N ASN A 38 13.96 -0.16 -8.95
CA ASN A 38 15.10 -1.02 -8.60
C ASN A 38 15.03 -1.56 -7.17
N THR A 39 13.84 -1.66 -6.61
CA THR A 39 13.62 -2.28 -5.29
C THR A 39 13.03 -3.68 -5.47
N VAL A 40 12.86 -4.40 -4.37
CA VAL A 40 12.42 -5.80 -4.39
C VAL A 40 11.03 -5.97 -5.01
N LEU A 41 10.09 -5.07 -4.65
CA LEU A 41 8.72 -5.15 -5.16
C LEU A 41 8.59 -4.40 -6.48
N SER A 42 7.83 -4.96 -7.41
CA SER A 42 7.58 -4.31 -8.70
C SER A 42 6.73 -3.04 -8.53
N PRO A 43 6.82 -2.09 -9.47
CA PRO A 43 5.95 -0.90 -9.44
C PRO A 43 4.47 -1.23 -9.34
N LYS A 44 4.00 -2.27 -10.05
CA LYS A 44 2.60 -2.69 -9.99
C LYS A 44 2.21 -3.15 -8.60
N VAL A 45 3.03 -3.99 -7.97
CA VAL A 45 2.76 -4.49 -6.62
C VAL A 45 2.75 -3.35 -5.62
N LYS A 46 3.72 -2.43 -5.71
CA LYS A 46 3.76 -1.25 -4.83
C LYS A 46 2.48 -0.41 -4.93
N ALA A 47 2.02 -0.17 -6.15
CA ALA A 47 0.82 0.64 -6.38
C ALA A 47 -0.43 -0.05 -5.83
N LEU A 48 -0.54 -1.37 -5.98
CA LEU A 48 -1.67 -2.13 -5.45
C LEU A 48 -1.66 -2.16 -3.93
N ILE A 49 -0.48 -2.30 -3.31
CA ILE A 49 -0.34 -2.20 -1.85
C ILE A 49 -0.77 -0.81 -1.38
N GLY A 50 -0.26 0.23 -2.04
CA GLY A 50 -0.61 1.60 -1.72
C GLY A 50 -2.11 1.85 -1.79
N LEU A 51 -2.75 1.38 -2.86
CA LEU A 51 -4.19 1.52 -3.05
C LEU A 51 -4.97 0.84 -1.91
N ALA A 52 -4.59 -0.38 -1.54
CA ALA A 52 -5.23 -1.12 -0.44
C ALA A 52 -5.14 -0.34 0.88
N VAL A 53 -3.99 0.28 1.15
CA VAL A 53 -3.79 1.08 2.37
C VAL A 53 -4.63 2.36 2.33
N VAL A 54 -4.54 3.12 1.23
CA VAL A 54 -5.16 4.44 1.16
C VAL A 54 -6.67 4.40 1.01
N ALA A 55 -7.21 3.29 0.48
CA ALA A 55 -8.65 3.06 0.43
C ALA A 55 -9.27 3.02 1.84
N GLN A 56 -8.48 2.59 2.82
CA GLN A 56 -8.95 2.46 4.21
C GLN A 56 -8.77 3.71 5.04
N ILE A 57 -7.88 4.62 4.64
CA ILE A 57 -7.62 5.86 5.38
C ILE A 57 -8.85 6.79 5.44
N PRO A 58 -9.78 7.02 4.48
CA PRO A 58 -9.66 7.03 3.03
C PRO A 58 -9.02 8.33 2.53
N CYS A 59 -8.10 8.21 1.60
CA CYS A 59 -7.40 9.38 1.06
C CYS A 59 -7.74 9.54 -0.42
N GLN A 60 -8.62 10.48 -0.77
CA GLN A 60 -9.04 10.66 -2.17
C GLN A 60 -7.87 10.98 -3.11
N TYR A 61 -6.90 11.75 -2.65
CA TYR A 61 -5.69 12.07 -3.45
C TYR A 61 -4.87 10.82 -3.73
N CYS A 62 -4.62 10.05 -2.69
CA CYS A 62 -3.80 8.85 -2.76
C CYS A 62 -4.50 7.73 -3.52
N ILE A 63 -5.83 7.61 -3.38
CA ILE A 63 -6.63 6.62 -4.13
C ILE A 63 -6.48 6.88 -5.62
N TRP A 64 -6.67 8.14 -6.04
CA TRP A 64 -6.54 8.51 -7.45
C TRP A 64 -5.12 8.24 -7.95
N ALA A 65 -4.12 8.67 -7.20
CA ALA A 65 -2.72 8.53 -7.59
C ALA A 65 -2.31 7.04 -7.68
N ASP A 66 -2.66 6.25 -6.66
CA ASP A 66 -2.27 4.83 -6.64
C ASP A 66 -3.03 4.00 -7.67
N ALA A 67 -4.32 4.29 -7.90
CA ALA A 67 -5.08 3.62 -8.95
C ALA A 67 -4.51 3.94 -10.32
N SER A 68 -4.19 5.21 -10.57
CA SER A 68 -3.60 5.64 -11.84
C SER A 68 -2.21 5.02 -12.03
N GLY A 69 -1.39 5.02 -10.98
CA GLY A 69 -0.06 4.43 -10.98
C GLY A 69 -0.11 2.92 -11.23
N ALA A 70 -1.08 2.23 -10.63
CA ALA A 70 -1.27 0.80 -10.83
C ALA A 70 -1.57 0.50 -12.31
N LYS A 71 -2.48 1.25 -12.91
CA LYS A 71 -2.80 1.08 -14.34
C LYS A 71 -1.59 1.36 -15.23
N GLN A 72 -0.85 2.41 -14.93
CA GLN A 72 0.36 2.74 -15.68
C GLN A 72 1.41 1.63 -15.57
N ALA A 73 1.48 0.96 -14.43
CA ALA A 73 2.39 -0.15 -14.20
C ALA A 73 1.86 -1.50 -14.72
N GLY A 74 0.72 -1.49 -15.41
CA GLY A 74 0.17 -2.67 -16.08
C GLY A 74 -0.88 -3.44 -15.31
N ALA A 75 -1.40 -2.88 -14.19
CA ALA A 75 -2.47 -3.55 -13.46
C ALA A 75 -3.78 -3.49 -14.25
N SER A 76 -4.49 -4.60 -14.30
CA SER A 76 -5.81 -4.67 -14.89
C SER A 76 -6.85 -4.11 -13.91
N ASP A 77 -8.04 -3.78 -14.45
CA ASP A 77 -9.15 -3.36 -13.61
C ASP A 77 -9.54 -4.44 -12.60
N GLU A 78 -9.43 -5.72 -12.99
CA GLU A 78 -9.70 -6.84 -12.09
C GLU A 78 -8.67 -6.94 -10.96
N GLU A 79 -7.40 -6.74 -11.27
CA GLU A 79 -6.35 -6.73 -10.25
C GLU A 79 -6.58 -5.60 -9.23
N ILE A 80 -7.00 -4.44 -9.72
CA ILE A 80 -7.33 -3.30 -8.85
C ILE A 80 -8.53 -3.64 -7.94
N ARG A 81 -9.59 -4.23 -8.51
CA ARG A 81 -10.78 -4.65 -7.75
C ARG A 81 -10.40 -5.67 -6.67
N GLU A 82 -9.56 -6.64 -7.01
CA GLU A 82 -9.12 -7.64 -6.05
C GLU A 82 -8.28 -7.03 -4.91
N ALA A 83 -7.39 -6.09 -5.22
CA ALA A 83 -6.61 -5.41 -4.20
C ALA A 83 -7.51 -4.68 -3.20
N VAL A 84 -8.51 -3.97 -3.71
CA VAL A 84 -9.51 -3.27 -2.87
C VAL A 84 -10.35 -4.28 -2.08
N GLY A 85 -10.74 -5.37 -2.72
CA GLY A 85 -11.48 -6.45 -2.08
C GLY A 85 -10.73 -7.10 -0.94
N ILE A 86 -9.43 -7.32 -1.10
CA ILE A 86 -8.57 -7.86 -0.05
C ILE A 86 -8.52 -6.89 1.13
N ALA A 87 -8.38 -5.59 0.86
CA ALA A 87 -8.40 -4.56 1.91
C ALA A 87 -9.69 -4.61 2.72
N ALA A 88 -10.83 -4.74 2.03
CA ALA A 88 -12.14 -4.83 2.67
C ALA A 88 -12.28 -6.10 3.51
N THR A 89 -11.81 -7.23 2.99
CA THR A 89 -11.84 -8.52 3.69
C THR A 89 -10.99 -8.48 4.96
N GLU A 90 -9.81 -7.88 4.87
CA GLU A 90 -8.93 -7.74 6.04
C GLU A 90 -9.60 -6.92 7.14
N ARG A 91 -10.29 -5.84 6.76
CA ARG A 91 -11.03 -5.01 7.72
C ARG A 91 -12.18 -5.79 8.34
N TYR A 92 -12.90 -6.56 7.53
CA TYR A 92 -14.02 -7.37 8.01
C TYR A 92 -13.56 -8.34 9.10
N TRP A 93 -12.55 -9.16 8.81
CA TRP A 93 -12.10 -10.16 9.76
C TRP A 93 -11.41 -9.56 10.97
N SER A 94 -10.68 -8.47 10.79
CA SER A 94 -10.11 -7.75 11.92
C SER A 94 -11.21 -7.24 12.86
N THR A 95 -12.28 -6.66 12.31
CA THR A 95 -13.41 -6.19 13.10
C THR A 95 -14.09 -7.33 13.84
N MET A 96 -14.33 -8.45 13.15
CA MET A 96 -14.99 -9.61 13.77
C MET A 96 -14.15 -10.20 14.89
N LEU A 97 -12.86 -10.46 14.62
CA LEU A 97 -11.98 -11.10 15.62
C LEU A 97 -11.82 -10.23 16.85
N ASN A 98 -11.60 -8.92 16.65
CA ASN A 98 -11.44 -8.00 17.77
C ASN A 98 -12.76 -7.73 18.51
N GLY A 99 -13.85 -7.55 17.77
CA GLY A 99 -15.16 -7.30 18.37
C GLY A 99 -15.68 -8.49 19.18
N LEU A 100 -15.41 -9.69 18.71
CA LEU A 100 -15.78 -10.93 19.40
C LEU A 100 -14.76 -11.34 20.47
N GLN A 101 -13.64 -10.60 20.58
CA GLN A 101 -12.58 -10.85 21.54
C GLN A 101 -12.05 -12.30 21.44
N ALA A 102 -11.79 -12.74 20.20
CA ALA A 102 -11.23 -14.07 19.96
C ALA A 102 -9.87 -14.21 20.67
N ASP A 103 -9.63 -15.38 21.25
CA ASP A 103 -8.38 -15.61 21.98
C ASP A 103 -7.21 -15.75 21.00
N LEU A 104 -6.20 -14.91 21.16
CA LEU A 104 -5.05 -14.89 20.24
C LEU A 104 -4.25 -16.19 20.26
N GLY A 105 -4.06 -16.79 21.43
CA GLY A 105 -3.35 -18.06 21.56
C GLY A 105 -4.05 -19.18 20.80
N THR A 106 -5.36 -19.29 20.97
CA THR A 106 -6.20 -20.28 20.25
C THR A 106 -6.14 -20.01 18.74
N PHE A 107 -6.28 -18.76 18.34
CA PHE A 107 -6.22 -18.37 16.94
C PHE A 107 -4.89 -18.79 16.30
N LYS A 108 -3.77 -18.52 16.97
CA LYS A 108 -2.44 -18.90 16.47
C LYS A 108 -2.30 -20.43 16.33
N ALA A 109 -2.78 -21.15 17.33
CA ALA A 109 -2.70 -22.62 17.31
C ALA A 109 -3.49 -23.20 16.15
N GLU A 110 -4.70 -22.70 15.92
CA GLU A 110 -5.57 -23.18 14.85
C GLU A 110 -5.05 -22.81 13.45
N PHE A 111 -4.67 -21.54 13.25
CA PHE A 111 -4.11 -21.12 11.96
C PHE A 111 -2.73 -21.72 11.71
N GLY A 112 -1.98 -22.04 12.76
CA GLY A 112 -0.75 -22.79 12.62
C GLY A 112 -0.97 -24.12 11.93
N LYS A 113 -2.10 -24.78 12.21
CA LYS A 113 -2.49 -26.04 11.55
C LYS A 113 -2.78 -25.82 10.06
N VAL A 114 -3.44 -24.72 9.72
CA VAL A 114 -3.73 -24.38 8.32
C VAL A 114 -2.43 -24.21 7.54
N PHE A 115 -1.48 -23.43 8.07
CA PHE A 115 -0.21 -23.18 7.41
C PHE A 115 0.66 -24.44 7.32
N ALA A 116 0.62 -25.30 8.34
CA ALA A 116 1.34 -26.57 8.30
C ALA A 116 0.78 -27.49 7.22
N ALA A 117 -0.56 -27.54 7.07
CA ALA A 117 -1.22 -28.32 6.03
C ALA A 117 -0.88 -27.80 4.64
N GLU A 118 -0.83 -26.46 4.46
CA GLU A 118 -0.45 -25.82 3.20
C GLU A 118 1.00 -26.15 2.84
N SER A 119 1.92 -26.12 3.82
CA SER A 119 3.33 -26.43 3.60
C SER A 119 3.57 -27.87 3.15
N GLY A 120 2.64 -28.79 3.50
CA GLY A 120 2.70 -30.20 3.11
C GLY A 120 2.25 -30.48 1.68
N LYS A 121 1.73 -29.46 1.00
CA LYS A 121 1.30 -29.57 -0.39
C LYS A 121 2.43 -29.19 -1.34
#